data_24f310a9c4707ba36ca6533bccd756ee
#
_entry.id   24f310a9c4707ba36ca6533bccd756ee
#
_cell.length_a   1.000
_cell.length_b   1.000
_cell.length_c   1.000
_cell.angle_alpha   90.00
_cell.angle_beta   90.00
_cell.angle_gamma   90.00
#
_symmetry.space_group_name_H-M   'P 1'
#
loop_
_entity.id
_entity.type
_entity.pdbx_description
1 polymer ?
#
loop_
_entity_poly.entity_id
_entity_poly.type
_entity_poly.pdbx_seq_one_letter_code
_entity_poly.pdbx_strand_id
1 'polypeptide(L)'
;PGAYNPLTAKLIEEIGYDAVYVSGGVMANDLGFPDIGLTTLQDVSTRSYLISRVTSLPTIVDIDTGFKSCEETIKTFEEFGVSAVHLEDQVERKRCGHLDNKELISTEAMVKKIKECVAAKQDENFKIIARSDAKGVEGIDKMIERCKAYIDAGAEIIFPEALHDEKDFEKVRKELSCYLLANMTEFGKSKLFNYKELENFGYNI
;
A
#
# COMPACT_ATOMS: atom_id res chain seq x y z
N PRO A 1 -5.13 -8.35 7.59
CA PRO A 1 -5.54 -9.34 6.59
C PRO A 1 -6.36 -8.71 5.47
N GLY A 2 -6.34 -9.34 4.26
CA GLY A 2 -7.03 -8.85 3.08
C GLY A 2 -8.50 -9.23 3.01
N ALA A 3 -9.36 -8.28 2.65
CA ALA A 3 -10.76 -8.52 2.32
C ALA A 3 -11.00 -8.19 0.83
N TYR A 4 -11.74 -9.04 0.16
CA TYR A 4 -12.16 -8.85 -1.24
C TYR A 4 -13.67 -8.64 -1.37
N ASN A 5 -14.41 -8.80 -0.27
CA ASN A 5 -15.85 -8.53 -0.20
C ASN A 5 -16.29 -8.18 1.23
N PRO A 6 -17.52 -7.68 1.42
CA PRO A 6 -18.08 -7.31 2.73
C PRO A 6 -18.09 -8.43 3.78
N LEU A 7 -18.37 -9.68 3.35
CA LEU A 7 -18.43 -10.82 4.28
C LEU A 7 -17.05 -11.11 4.88
N THR A 8 -16.00 -11.05 4.06
CA THR A 8 -14.63 -11.25 4.53
C THR A 8 -14.20 -10.13 5.51
N ALA A 9 -14.60 -8.88 5.26
CA ALA A 9 -14.32 -7.78 6.19
C ALA A 9 -14.98 -7.99 7.56
N LYS A 10 -16.24 -8.43 7.60
CA LYS A 10 -16.92 -8.79 8.85
C LYS A 10 -16.23 -9.94 9.59
N LEU A 11 -15.78 -10.95 8.87
CA LEU A 11 -15.06 -12.09 9.46
C LEU A 11 -13.72 -11.64 10.07
N ILE A 12 -13.00 -10.75 9.39
CA ILE A 12 -11.74 -10.15 9.89
C ILE A 12 -12.00 -9.42 11.21
N GLU A 13 -13.05 -8.62 11.28
CA GLU A 13 -13.47 -7.90 12.50
C GLU A 13 -13.87 -8.87 13.61
N GLU A 14 -14.67 -9.88 13.32
CA GLU A 14 -15.13 -10.88 14.29
C GLU A 14 -13.98 -11.71 14.89
N ILE A 15 -12.95 -12.01 14.08
CA ILE A 15 -11.74 -12.71 14.55
C ILE A 15 -10.88 -11.82 15.47
N GLY A 16 -11.05 -10.50 15.42
CA GLY A 16 -10.37 -9.55 16.30
C GLY A 16 -9.09 -8.95 15.73
N TYR A 17 -9.00 -8.79 14.41
CA TYR A 17 -7.93 -7.99 13.79
C TYR A 17 -8.19 -6.50 13.93
N ASP A 18 -7.15 -5.68 13.84
CA ASP A 18 -7.19 -4.23 14.07
C ASP A 18 -7.43 -3.40 12.79
N ALA A 19 -7.32 -4.00 11.62
CA ALA A 19 -7.53 -3.32 10.33
C ALA A 19 -7.91 -4.30 9.22
N VAL A 20 -8.51 -3.76 8.16
CA VAL A 20 -8.85 -4.48 6.92
C VAL A 20 -8.01 -3.92 5.78
N TYR A 21 -7.42 -4.80 4.97
CA TYR A 21 -6.67 -4.43 3.78
C TYR A 21 -7.43 -4.79 2.50
N VAL A 22 -7.47 -3.88 1.53
CA VAL A 22 -8.08 -4.08 0.20
C VAL A 22 -6.98 -4.05 -0.84
N SER A 23 -6.63 -5.23 -1.36
CA SER A 23 -5.56 -5.42 -2.34
C SER A 23 -6.00 -5.08 -3.76
N GLY A 24 -5.23 -4.26 -4.48
CA GLY A 24 -5.43 -3.97 -5.90
C GLY A 24 -5.33 -5.21 -6.77
N GLY A 25 -4.34 -6.07 -6.51
CA GLY A 25 -4.18 -7.33 -7.23
C GLY A 25 -5.36 -8.28 -7.06
N VAL A 26 -5.92 -8.37 -5.84
CA VAL A 26 -7.13 -9.18 -5.59
C VAL A 26 -8.35 -8.57 -6.27
N MET A 27 -8.50 -7.24 -6.27
CA MET A 27 -9.58 -6.55 -6.98
C MET A 27 -9.49 -6.76 -8.49
N ALA A 28 -8.31 -6.65 -9.06
CA ALA A 28 -8.09 -6.94 -10.49
C ALA A 28 -8.52 -8.37 -10.84
N ASN A 29 -8.09 -9.36 -10.06
CA ASN A 29 -8.43 -10.75 -10.28
C ASN A 29 -9.94 -11.03 -10.14
N ASP A 30 -10.62 -10.42 -9.15
CA ASP A 30 -12.08 -10.55 -8.97
C ASP A 30 -12.86 -9.95 -10.16
N LEU A 31 -12.28 -8.96 -10.83
CA LEU A 31 -12.83 -8.38 -12.07
C LEU A 31 -12.41 -9.14 -13.34
N GLY A 32 -11.62 -10.19 -13.22
CA GLY A 32 -11.12 -10.98 -14.35
C GLY A 32 -9.96 -10.30 -15.10
N PHE A 33 -9.29 -9.34 -14.48
CA PHE A 33 -8.13 -8.64 -15.06
C PHE A 33 -6.80 -9.17 -14.49
N PRO A 34 -5.73 -9.16 -15.28
CA PRO A 34 -4.39 -9.28 -14.72
C PRO A 34 -4.02 -8.02 -13.91
N ASP A 35 -3.17 -8.20 -12.89
CA ASP A 35 -2.70 -7.11 -12.03
C ASP A 35 -1.59 -6.29 -12.70
N ILE A 36 -1.99 -5.43 -13.64
CA ILE A 36 -1.12 -4.57 -14.47
C ILE A 36 -1.69 -3.14 -14.64
N GLY A 37 -2.42 -2.65 -13.64
CA GLY A 37 -2.99 -1.30 -13.65
C GLY A 37 -4.18 -1.11 -14.61
N LEU A 38 -5.02 -2.13 -14.79
CA LEU A 38 -6.23 -2.07 -15.63
C LEU A 38 -7.47 -1.63 -14.87
N THR A 39 -7.45 -1.69 -13.55
CA THR A 39 -8.55 -1.23 -12.70
C THR A 39 -8.65 0.29 -12.74
N THR A 40 -9.88 0.78 -12.68
CA THR A 40 -10.16 2.22 -12.63
C THR A 40 -10.40 2.68 -11.18
N LEU A 41 -10.33 3.99 -10.94
CA LEU A 41 -10.75 4.58 -9.65
C LEU A 41 -12.17 4.11 -9.26
N GLN A 42 -13.10 4.08 -10.22
CA GLN A 42 -14.47 3.64 -10.00
C GLN A 42 -14.54 2.17 -9.54
N ASP A 43 -13.76 1.28 -10.17
CA ASP A 43 -13.76 -0.16 -9.82
C ASP A 43 -13.29 -0.35 -8.37
N VAL A 44 -12.14 0.23 -8.02
CA VAL A 44 -11.51 0.05 -6.70
C VAL A 44 -12.30 0.78 -5.62
N SER A 45 -12.72 2.03 -5.86
CA SER A 45 -13.46 2.81 -4.86
C SER A 45 -14.83 2.21 -4.54
N THR A 46 -15.57 1.73 -5.54
CA THR A 46 -16.86 1.07 -5.32
C THR A 46 -16.72 -0.17 -4.44
N ARG A 47 -15.72 -1.01 -4.72
CA ARG A 47 -15.44 -2.22 -3.91
C ARG A 47 -15.01 -1.85 -2.49
N SER A 48 -14.13 -0.87 -2.35
CA SER A 48 -13.67 -0.38 -1.05
C SER A 48 -14.82 0.18 -0.21
N TYR A 49 -15.73 0.95 -0.82
CA TYR A 49 -16.93 1.42 -0.14
C TYR A 49 -17.81 0.28 0.38
N LEU A 50 -18.04 -0.77 -0.42
CA LEU A 50 -18.82 -1.91 0.02
C LEU A 50 -18.18 -2.64 1.21
N ILE A 51 -16.86 -2.63 1.29
CA ILE A 51 -16.08 -3.24 2.38
C ILE A 51 -16.06 -2.33 3.60
N SER A 52 -15.69 -1.06 3.47
CA SER A 52 -15.53 -0.12 4.58
C SER A 52 -16.83 0.10 5.37
N ARG A 53 -17.96 0.19 4.69
CA ARG A 53 -19.26 0.48 5.32
C ARG A 53 -19.81 -0.63 6.22
N VAL A 54 -19.26 -1.84 6.20
CA VAL A 54 -19.77 -3.00 6.97
C VAL A 54 -18.91 -3.37 8.16
N THR A 55 -17.79 -2.70 8.37
CA THR A 55 -16.87 -2.91 9.48
C THR A 55 -16.58 -1.60 10.20
N SER A 56 -16.27 -1.65 11.48
CA SER A 56 -15.77 -0.51 12.26
C SER A 56 -14.24 -0.37 12.19
N LEU A 57 -13.56 -1.35 11.60
CA LEU A 57 -12.10 -1.37 11.50
C LEU A 57 -11.58 -0.36 10.47
N PRO A 58 -10.43 0.27 10.71
CA PRO A 58 -9.72 1.04 9.70
C PRO A 58 -9.51 0.21 8.43
N THR A 59 -9.80 0.80 7.28
CA THR A 59 -9.63 0.15 5.97
C THR A 59 -8.48 0.79 5.22
N ILE A 60 -7.52 -0.01 4.78
CA ILE A 60 -6.36 0.39 3.99
C ILE A 60 -6.56 -0.10 2.55
N VAL A 61 -6.44 0.77 1.56
CA VAL A 61 -6.72 0.44 0.16
C VAL A 61 -5.50 0.64 -0.72
N ASP A 62 -5.23 -0.36 -1.56
CA ASP A 62 -4.28 -0.30 -2.66
C ASP A 62 -4.88 0.53 -3.81
N ILE A 63 -4.24 1.64 -4.16
CA ILE A 63 -4.65 2.53 -5.25
C ILE A 63 -3.67 2.49 -6.42
N ASP A 64 -2.93 1.40 -6.59
CA ASP A 64 -1.92 1.24 -7.63
C ASP A 64 -0.96 2.46 -7.66
N THR A 65 -0.87 3.13 -8.80
CA THR A 65 -0.02 4.33 -8.96
C THR A 65 -0.74 5.65 -8.66
N GLY A 66 -1.96 5.62 -8.09
CA GLY A 66 -2.75 6.80 -7.70
C GLY A 66 -3.78 7.25 -8.73
N PHE A 67 -4.05 6.45 -9.76
CA PHE A 67 -4.95 6.76 -10.88
C PHE A 67 -4.59 8.08 -11.59
N LYS A 68 -5.56 8.73 -12.25
CA LYS A 68 -5.32 9.92 -13.07
C LYS A 68 -5.16 11.20 -12.28
N SER A 69 -5.79 11.30 -11.11
CA SER A 69 -5.81 12.49 -10.27
C SER A 69 -5.70 12.12 -8.81
N CYS A 70 -4.61 12.52 -8.17
CA CYS A 70 -4.44 12.35 -6.73
C CYS A 70 -5.57 13.03 -5.95
N GLU A 71 -5.97 14.24 -6.35
CA GLU A 71 -7.02 14.99 -5.67
C GLU A 71 -8.36 14.25 -5.70
N GLU A 72 -8.82 13.83 -6.89
CA GLU A 72 -10.07 13.07 -7.05
C GLU A 72 -10.00 11.76 -6.28
N THR A 73 -8.88 11.05 -6.36
CA THR A 73 -8.67 9.76 -5.70
C THR A 73 -8.80 9.91 -4.19
N ILE A 74 -8.06 10.83 -3.57
CA ILE A 74 -8.07 10.98 -2.11
C ILE A 74 -9.46 11.39 -1.61
N LYS A 75 -10.11 12.37 -2.23
CA LYS A 75 -11.46 12.81 -1.87
C LYS A 75 -12.46 11.65 -1.96
N THR A 76 -12.41 10.86 -3.03
CA THR A 76 -13.31 9.71 -3.21
C THR A 76 -13.15 8.68 -2.09
N PHE A 77 -11.92 8.33 -1.70
CA PHE A 77 -11.70 7.35 -0.64
C PHE A 77 -12.02 7.87 0.75
N GLU A 78 -11.79 9.16 1.03
CA GLU A 78 -12.25 9.81 2.28
C GLU A 78 -13.77 9.77 2.39
N GLU A 79 -14.50 10.18 1.33
CA GLU A 79 -15.97 10.15 1.28
C GLU A 79 -16.55 8.74 1.48
N PHE A 80 -15.81 7.71 1.07
CA PHE A 80 -16.21 6.31 1.22
C PHE A 80 -15.78 5.68 2.55
N GLY A 81 -15.27 6.47 3.49
CA GLY A 81 -14.93 6.04 4.84
C GLY A 81 -13.69 5.13 4.91
N VAL A 82 -12.82 5.20 3.91
CA VAL A 82 -11.51 4.55 3.94
C VAL A 82 -10.58 5.32 4.86
N SER A 83 -9.72 4.63 5.60
CA SER A 83 -8.84 5.25 6.60
C SER A 83 -7.44 5.54 6.07
N ALA A 84 -6.99 4.79 5.08
CA ALA A 84 -5.68 4.95 4.47
C ALA A 84 -5.65 4.42 3.03
N VAL A 85 -4.79 5.00 2.23
CA VAL A 85 -4.45 4.47 0.90
C VAL A 85 -2.95 4.33 0.75
N HIS A 86 -2.53 3.37 -0.07
CA HIS A 86 -1.14 3.34 -0.53
C HIS A 86 -1.04 3.45 -2.04
N LEU A 87 -0.02 4.18 -2.49
CA LEU A 87 0.35 4.31 -3.89
C LEU A 87 1.82 3.94 -4.08
N GLU A 88 2.13 3.39 -5.26
CA GLU A 88 3.47 2.87 -5.57
C GLU A 88 4.23 3.72 -6.57
N ASP A 89 5.57 3.62 -6.52
CA ASP A 89 6.50 4.37 -7.38
C ASP A 89 6.77 3.71 -8.75
N GLN A 90 5.85 2.88 -9.23
CA GLN A 90 5.91 2.32 -10.58
C GLN A 90 5.31 3.27 -11.63
N VAL A 91 5.61 3.00 -12.91
CA VAL A 91 4.90 3.61 -14.05
C VAL A 91 3.44 3.14 -14.10
N GLU A 92 2.56 3.85 -14.85
CA GLU A 92 1.11 3.51 -14.89
C GLU A 92 0.84 2.06 -15.31
N ARG A 93 1.62 1.50 -16.23
CA ARG A 93 1.57 0.07 -16.56
C ARG A 93 2.39 -0.74 -15.56
N LYS A 94 1.97 -0.66 -14.32
CA LYS A 94 2.63 -1.34 -13.21
C LYS A 94 2.64 -2.85 -13.36
N ARG A 95 3.45 -3.50 -12.55
CA ARG A 95 3.46 -4.96 -12.36
C ARG A 95 3.27 -5.30 -10.89
N CYS A 96 2.76 -6.49 -10.61
CA CYS A 96 2.75 -7.00 -9.24
C CYS A 96 4.15 -6.87 -8.61
N GLY A 97 4.23 -6.40 -7.37
CA GLY A 97 5.48 -6.10 -6.66
C GLY A 97 6.47 -7.25 -6.56
N HIS A 98 5.96 -8.49 -6.61
CA HIS A 98 6.77 -9.71 -6.58
C HIS A 98 7.26 -10.18 -7.95
N LEU A 99 6.86 -9.52 -9.05
CA LEU A 99 7.33 -9.83 -10.39
C LEU A 99 8.59 -9.04 -10.76
N ASP A 100 9.32 -9.57 -11.76
CA ASP A 100 10.48 -8.90 -12.34
C ASP A 100 10.09 -7.88 -13.42
N ASN A 101 11.07 -7.11 -13.89
CA ASN A 101 10.93 -6.11 -14.95
C ASN A 101 9.93 -4.99 -14.61
N LYS A 102 9.91 -4.59 -13.35
CA LYS A 102 9.21 -3.37 -12.92
C LYS A 102 9.93 -2.13 -13.46
N GLU A 103 9.17 -1.11 -13.83
CA GLU A 103 9.69 0.19 -14.23
C GLU A 103 9.24 1.24 -13.22
N LEU A 104 10.17 2.06 -12.76
CA LEU A 104 9.93 3.07 -11.73
C LEU A 104 9.82 4.47 -12.35
N ILE A 105 8.98 5.30 -11.76
CA ILE A 105 9.07 6.74 -11.95
C ILE A 105 10.24 7.31 -11.14
N SER A 106 10.67 8.54 -11.46
CA SER A 106 11.73 9.17 -10.66
C SER A 106 11.28 9.47 -9.22
N THR A 107 12.23 9.59 -8.31
CA THR A 107 11.94 9.96 -6.91
C THR A 107 11.18 11.28 -6.83
N GLU A 108 11.56 12.27 -7.64
CA GLU A 108 10.92 13.60 -7.69
C GLU A 108 9.47 13.50 -8.17
N ALA A 109 9.20 12.63 -9.16
CA ALA A 109 7.85 12.41 -9.65
C ALA A 109 6.96 11.77 -8.56
N MET A 110 7.47 10.80 -7.81
CA MET A 110 6.73 10.20 -6.71
C MET A 110 6.54 11.18 -5.55
N VAL A 111 7.57 11.95 -5.19
CA VAL A 111 7.48 13.04 -4.19
C VAL A 111 6.38 14.04 -4.55
N LYS A 112 6.27 14.41 -5.83
CA LYS A 112 5.19 15.28 -6.31
C LYS A 112 3.82 14.65 -6.09
N LYS A 113 3.62 13.38 -6.49
CA LYS A 113 2.36 12.64 -6.28
C LYS A 113 1.98 12.57 -4.80
N ILE A 114 2.94 12.25 -3.91
CA ILE A 114 2.68 12.20 -2.46
C ILE A 114 2.23 13.56 -1.95
N LYS A 115 2.91 14.65 -2.31
CA LYS A 115 2.53 16.01 -1.92
C LYS A 115 1.13 16.38 -2.42
N GLU A 116 0.77 16.00 -3.63
CA GLU A 116 -0.59 16.21 -4.17
C GLU A 116 -1.63 15.42 -3.38
N CYS A 117 -1.35 14.15 -3.04
CA CYS A 117 -2.23 13.34 -2.18
C CYS A 117 -2.39 13.96 -0.79
N VAL A 118 -1.29 14.36 -0.15
CA VAL A 118 -1.30 14.99 1.18
C VAL A 118 -2.07 16.31 1.17
N ALA A 119 -1.91 17.13 0.13
CA ALA A 119 -2.62 18.40 -0.01
C ALA A 119 -4.13 18.22 -0.28
N ALA A 120 -4.53 17.08 -0.83
CA ALA A 120 -5.93 16.78 -1.13
C ALA A 120 -6.72 16.30 0.09
N LYS A 121 -6.06 15.83 1.15
CA LYS A 121 -6.70 15.35 2.37
C LYS A 121 -7.55 16.43 3.02
N GLN A 122 -8.74 16.05 3.48
CA GLN A 122 -9.63 16.88 4.30
C GLN A 122 -9.66 16.39 5.76
N ASP A 123 -9.49 15.08 5.99
CA ASP A 123 -9.36 14.47 7.31
C ASP A 123 -7.87 14.28 7.66
N GLU A 124 -7.43 14.89 8.74
CA GLU A 124 -6.05 14.73 9.26
C GLU A 124 -5.73 13.29 9.67
N ASN A 125 -6.75 12.49 10.00
CA ASN A 125 -6.59 11.09 10.35
C ASN A 125 -6.45 10.16 9.15
N PHE A 126 -6.86 10.58 7.96
CA PHE A 126 -6.64 9.81 6.74
C PHE A 126 -5.14 9.69 6.44
N LYS A 127 -4.63 8.48 6.18
CA LYS A 127 -3.19 8.23 6.04
C LYS A 127 -2.78 7.98 4.59
N ILE A 128 -1.69 8.62 4.19
CA ILE A 128 -1.01 8.36 2.91
C ILE A 128 0.18 7.44 3.18
N ILE A 129 0.14 6.28 2.56
CA ILE A 129 1.19 5.26 2.63
C ILE A 129 1.95 5.29 1.30
N ALA A 130 3.26 5.52 1.35
CA ALA A 130 4.08 5.43 0.15
C ALA A 130 4.68 4.03 0.04
N ARG A 131 4.36 3.34 -1.06
CA ARG A 131 4.95 2.07 -1.43
C ARG A 131 6.12 2.30 -2.37
N SER A 132 7.23 1.64 -2.10
CA SER A 132 8.37 1.61 -3.02
C SER A 132 8.68 0.20 -3.50
N ASP A 133 8.66 0.03 -4.80
CA ASP A 133 9.04 -1.19 -5.51
C ASP A 133 10.52 -1.20 -5.94
N ALA A 134 11.29 -0.21 -5.51
CA ALA A 134 12.66 0.02 -5.96
C ALA A 134 13.65 -1.06 -5.53
N LYS A 135 13.38 -1.84 -4.48
CA LYS A 135 14.30 -2.89 -4.05
C LYS A 135 14.64 -3.87 -5.18
N GLY A 136 13.65 -4.29 -5.95
CA GLY A 136 13.82 -5.24 -7.04
C GLY A 136 14.46 -4.66 -8.31
N VAL A 137 14.58 -3.32 -8.41
CA VAL A 137 15.08 -2.61 -9.59
C VAL A 137 16.41 -1.93 -9.31
N GLU A 138 16.53 -1.22 -8.20
CA GLU A 138 17.68 -0.37 -7.84
C GLU A 138 18.44 -0.88 -6.59
N GLY A 139 17.90 -1.90 -5.91
CA GLY A 139 18.45 -2.43 -4.66
C GLY A 139 17.94 -1.72 -3.40
N ILE A 140 18.22 -2.34 -2.25
CA ILE A 140 17.63 -1.92 -0.97
C ILE A 140 18.10 -0.53 -0.51
N ASP A 141 19.35 -0.15 -0.78
CA ASP A 141 19.87 1.16 -0.36
C ASP A 141 19.17 2.29 -1.11
N LYS A 142 18.97 2.14 -2.40
CA LYS A 142 18.23 3.11 -3.22
C LYS A 142 16.76 3.18 -2.85
N MET A 143 16.13 2.03 -2.56
CA MET A 143 14.76 2.01 -2.04
C MET A 143 14.66 2.82 -0.74
N ILE A 144 15.59 2.65 0.19
CA ILE A 144 15.62 3.40 1.46
C ILE A 144 15.80 4.90 1.22
N GLU A 145 16.70 5.31 0.29
CA GLU A 145 16.86 6.72 -0.09
C GLU A 145 15.54 7.32 -0.61
N ARG A 146 14.84 6.60 -1.50
CA ARG A 146 13.50 6.98 -1.98
C ARG A 146 12.50 7.12 -0.84
N CYS A 147 12.41 6.12 0.04
CA CYS A 147 11.50 6.13 1.17
C CYS A 147 11.73 7.33 2.10
N LYS A 148 12.98 7.73 2.35
CA LYS A 148 13.30 8.95 3.12
C LYS A 148 12.70 10.19 2.43
N ALA A 149 12.86 10.32 1.12
CA ALA A 149 12.27 11.43 0.37
C ALA A 149 10.73 11.41 0.39
N TYR A 150 10.12 10.23 0.44
CA TYR A 150 8.66 10.08 0.54
C TYR A 150 8.12 10.49 1.91
N ILE A 151 8.86 10.16 2.98
CA ILE A 151 8.55 10.64 4.35
C ILE A 151 8.64 12.17 4.40
N ASP A 152 9.70 12.75 3.84
CA ASP A 152 9.89 14.21 3.78
C ASP A 152 8.79 14.90 2.93
N ALA A 153 8.18 14.18 2.00
CA ALA A 153 7.05 14.63 1.21
C ALA A 153 5.69 14.56 1.96
N GLY A 154 5.65 13.91 3.13
CA GLY A 154 4.47 13.80 3.97
C GLY A 154 3.81 12.43 4.01
N ALA A 155 4.45 11.38 3.46
CA ALA A 155 3.98 10.01 3.69
C ALA A 155 4.17 9.62 5.16
N GLU A 156 3.11 9.15 5.80
CA GLU A 156 3.12 8.84 7.24
C GLU A 156 3.53 7.39 7.51
N ILE A 157 3.36 6.53 6.52
CA ILE A 157 3.66 5.10 6.57
C ILE A 157 4.43 4.74 5.30
N ILE A 158 5.41 3.87 5.43
CA ILE A 158 6.16 3.31 4.29
C ILE A 158 5.82 1.82 4.10
N PHE A 159 5.60 1.45 2.85
CA PHE A 159 5.42 0.08 2.41
C PHE A 159 6.62 -0.33 1.52
N PRO A 160 7.68 -0.91 2.10
CA PRO A 160 8.83 -1.40 1.34
C PRO A 160 8.50 -2.76 0.71
N GLU A 161 8.30 -2.79 -0.60
CA GLU A 161 7.83 -4.01 -1.29
C GLU A 161 8.96 -5.02 -1.51
N ALA A 162 8.59 -6.30 -1.45
CA ALA A 162 9.43 -7.45 -1.81
C ALA A 162 10.76 -7.53 -1.04
N LEU A 163 10.73 -7.25 0.26
CA LEU A 163 11.86 -7.58 1.15
C LEU A 163 12.01 -9.10 1.21
N HIS A 164 13.25 -9.62 1.18
CA HIS A 164 13.46 -11.05 1.03
C HIS A 164 13.56 -11.79 2.37
N ASP A 165 14.41 -11.31 3.27
CA ASP A 165 14.77 -12.00 4.50
C ASP A 165 14.86 -11.03 5.71
N GLU A 166 15.15 -11.58 6.88
CA GLU A 166 15.30 -10.85 8.14
C GLU A 166 16.22 -9.63 8.03
N LYS A 167 17.34 -9.76 7.31
CA LYS A 167 18.32 -8.67 7.16
C LYS A 167 17.76 -7.48 6.43
N ASP A 168 16.90 -7.72 5.44
CA ASP A 168 16.23 -6.66 4.71
C ASP A 168 15.26 -5.91 5.63
N PHE A 169 14.43 -6.65 6.41
CA PHE A 169 13.46 -6.07 7.34
C PHE A 169 14.16 -5.25 8.44
N GLU A 170 15.20 -5.81 9.07
CA GLU A 170 16.00 -5.11 10.07
C GLU A 170 16.70 -3.86 9.51
N LYS A 171 17.26 -3.96 8.30
CA LYS A 171 17.93 -2.84 7.64
C LYS A 171 16.97 -1.69 7.38
N VAL A 172 15.79 -1.97 6.83
CA VAL A 172 14.76 -0.96 6.58
C VAL A 172 14.32 -0.32 7.90
N ARG A 173 14.02 -1.11 8.93
CA ARG A 173 13.61 -0.58 10.24
C ARG A 173 14.67 0.30 10.88
N LYS A 174 15.95 -0.07 10.76
CA LYS A 174 17.06 0.73 11.29
C LYS A 174 17.19 2.11 10.63
N GLU A 175 16.92 2.17 9.35
CA GLU A 175 17.11 3.38 8.52
C GLU A 175 15.89 4.30 8.46
N LEU A 176 14.68 3.77 8.75
CA LEU A 176 13.42 4.53 8.68
C LEU A 176 12.74 4.54 10.05
N SER A 177 12.45 5.73 10.58
CA SER A 177 11.81 5.90 11.90
C SER A 177 10.28 5.99 11.86
N CYS A 178 9.66 5.99 10.66
CA CYS A 178 8.21 6.06 10.47
C CYS A 178 7.51 4.72 10.76
N TYR A 179 6.19 4.69 10.63
CA TYR A 179 5.43 3.45 10.61
C TYR A 179 5.75 2.65 9.35
N LEU A 180 5.84 1.32 9.49
CA LEU A 180 6.17 0.40 8.41
C LEU A 180 5.07 -0.65 8.22
N LEU A 181 4.69 -0.88 6.97
CA LEU A 181 3.80 -1.95 6.55
C LEU A 181 4.62 -3.09 5.94
N ALA A 182 4.38 -4.32 6.40
CA ALA A 182 4.98 -5.54 5.85
C ALA A 182 3.97 -6.30 4.99
N ASN A 183 4.36 -6.63 3.76
CA ASN A 183 3.55 -7.48 2.90
C ASN A 183 3.98 -8.95 3.01
N MET A 184 3.08 -9.78 3.53
CA MET A 184 3.24 -11.23 3.59
C MET A 184 2.27 -11.89 2.61
N THR A 185 2.77 -12.29 1.45
CA THR A 185 1.98 -12.99 0.45
C THR A 185 2.60 -14.34 0.12
N GLU A 186 1.76 -15.38 0.08
CA GLU A 186 2.17 -16.69 -0.39
C GLU A 186 2.63 -16.61 -1.85
N PHE A 187 3.61 -17.42 -2.21
CA PHE A 187 4.23 -17.45 -3.54
C PHE A 187 4.96 -16.14 -3.95
N GLY A 188 5.14 -15.21 -3.01
CA GLY A 188 5.94 -14.00 -3.22
C GLY A 188 7.45 -14.23 -3.08
N LYS A 189 8.23 -13.15 -3.21
CA LYS A 189 9.70 -13.18 -3.05
C LYS A 189 10.15 -13.18 -1.59
N SER A 190 9.28 -12.76 -0.68
CA SER A 190 9.58 -12.64 0.75
C SER A 190 9.51 -14.01 1.43
N LYS A 191 10.44 -14.25 2.37
CA LYS A 191 10.24 -15.29 3.38
C LYS A 191 8.98 -14.95 4.17
N LEU A 192 8.13 -15.93 4.42
CA LEU A 192 6.95 -15.72 5.25
C LEU A 192 7.36 -15.66 6.72
N PHE A 193 7.01 -14.57 7.36
CA PHE A 193 7.15 -14.36 8.80
C PHE A 193 5.78 -14.31 9.44
N ASN A 194 5.70 -14.79 10.67
CA ASN A 194 4.48 -14.64 11.45
C ASN A 194 4.39 -13.25 12.08
N TYR A 195 3.22 -12.92 12.61
CA TYR A 195 2.93 -11.64 13.25
C TYR A 195 3.98 -11.21 14.29
N LYS A 196 4.38 -12.14 15.20
CA LYS A 196 5.34 -11.84 16.27
C LYS A 196 6.76 -11.56 15.75
N GLU A 197 7.16 -12.24 14.68
CA GLU A 197 8.45 -11.99 14.03
C GLU A 197 8.46 -10.59 13.42
N LEU A 198 7.39 -10.19 12.72
CA LEU A 198 7.28 -8.84 12.14
C LEU A 198 7.23 -7.75 13.21
N GLU A 199 6.52 -7.98 14.32
CA GLU A 199 6.50 -7.09 15.47
C GLU A 199 7.92 -6.92 16.07
N ASN A 200 8.69 -8.01 16.20
CA ASN A 200 10.07 -7.97 16.69
C ASN A 200 11.00 -7.21 15.73
N PHE A 201 10.76 -7.23 14.44
CA PHE A 201 11.46 -6.39 13.47
C PHE A 201 11.03 -4.91 13.54
N GLY A 202 9.99 -4.58 14.31
CA GLY A 202 9.49 -3.23 14.50
C GLY A 202 8.54 -2.75 13.40
N TYR A 203 7.89 -3.67 12.69
CA TYR A 203 6.82 -3.35 11.75
C TYR A 203 5.48 -3.17 12.47
N ASN A 204 4.64 -2.30 11.95
CA ASN A 204 3.44 -1.82 12.63
C ASN A 204 2.14 -2.36 12.00
N ILE A 205 2.21 -2.70 10.70
CA ILE A 205 1.07 -3.16 9.90
C ILE A 205 1.50 -4.37 9.08
#